data_fde0f47bceb9eb1fcdfe9116ccde20b8
#
_entry.id   fde0f47bceb9eb1fcdfe9116ccde20b8
#
_cell.length_a   1.000
_cell.length_b   1.000
_cell.length_c   1.000
_cell.angle_alpha   90.00
_cell.angle_beta   90.00
_cell.angle_gamma   90.00
#
_symmetry.space_group_name_H-M   'P 1'
#
loop_
_entity.id
_entity.type
_entity.pdbx_description
1 polymer ?
#
loop_
_entity_poly.entity_id
_entity_poly.type
_entity_poly.pdbx_seq_one_letter_code
_entity_poly.pdbx_strand_id
1 'polypeptide(L)'
;MSDLDQVPGEPVAAGSTARVGAADDRTGTDPLWRAVRLLDVSWGRAAKAIGLGSLALASSVGLAAVAAWLIARASQMPPVLQLSVATVAVRAFGISRGVFRYLERLASHDVALRGMASLRANVYTSLASGRTAAVAGVRRGDLLARVGADVDAVGDVVVRAIIPAGVALVVSAGSVILVGAFLPSAGLALLACLLLAGVLGPWLSARAARHTEERGAAARAEMTSTVLETLEGAGPLTVSGRLAQRMDSLRRTDRELAAVTDSGARTSGTAAAVNNAAIGLAVLAALLLGIPAVAAGTLTPVELAVVVLTPLAVFEAAGVLPAAAVQMHRSRQAARRIMELLDAAATDVSEPPSTRGHAWSDRSEVVVTRAACGWDGRPAVTGVDLLVRPGRSVAVVGPSGVGKTTLLMTTAGLIPPVAGSVSLDDAPIATFPPDDVAHQVVFVAEDGHVFDTTVLENLRVARGDVTPDEASAALVDVGLDEWLSGLPDGVETTLGPDATTISGGERRRLLVARALLAPAPLLLVDEPAEHLDPATADELLTHLVATSRTGGRGIVVATHRLSALAAVDEVLLLGRPADASPDAPATVLARGTHAELLAHDEGYRWALAQETASV
;
A
#
# COMPACT_ATOMS: atom_id res chain seq x y z
N MET A 1 -19.92 25.95 28.89
CA MET A 1 -20.05 25.08 30.04
C MET A 1 -19.15 23.90 29.69
N SER A 2 -17.90 24.10 29.72
CA SER A 2 -16.81 23.94 30.74
C SER A 2 -16.83 22.52 31.32
N ASP A 3 -15.91 21.72 30.82
CA ASP A 3 -15.18 20.61 31.44
C ASP A 3 -14.89 19.49 30.41
N LEU A 4 -13.93 19.73 29.55
CA LEU A 4 -13.19 18.68 28.83
C LEU A 4 -11.72 19.14 28.69
N ASP A 5 -11.10 19.46 29.83
CA ASP A 5 -9.65 19.58 29.92
C ASP A 5 -9.10 18.46 30.80
N GLN A 6 -7.96 17.92 30.37
CA GLN A 6 -7.06 17.03 31.09
C GLN A 6 -7.34 15.51 30.96
N VAL A 7 -6.85 14.95 29.84
CA VAL A 7 -6.35 13.58 29.85
C VAL A 7 -4.82 13.66 30.01
N PRO A 8 -4.26 13.13 31.12
CA PRO A 8 -2.80 13.06 31.29
C PRO A 8 -2.23 12.06 30.26
N GLY A 9 -1.29 12.52 29.44
CA GLY A 9 -0.50 11.65 28.59
C GLY A 9 0.35 10.70 29.43
N GLU A 10 -0.09 9.46 29.58
CA GLU A 10 0.83 8.39 29.99
C GLU A 10 1.90 8.22 28.92
N PRO A 11 3.18 8.15 29.30
CA PRO A 11 4.24 7.83 28.35
C PRO A 11 3.98 6.42 27.80
N VAL A 12 3.75 6.33 26.50
CA VAL A 12 3.75 5.04 25.78
C VAL A 12 5.07 4.37 26.11
N ALA A 13 5.01 3.36 26.96
CA ALA A 13 6.15 2.50 27.27
C ALA A 13 6.74 2.05 25.93
N ALA A 14 8.04 2.29 25.77
CA ALA A 14 8.82 1.78 24.67
C ALA A 14 8.69 0.24 24.67
N GLY A 15 7.65 -0.23 23.97
CA GLY A 15 7.44 -1.63 23.72
C GLY A 15 8.63 -2.13 22.92
N SER A 16 9.29 -3.13 23.46
CA SER A 16 10.32 -3.96 22.87
C SER A 16 10.24 -3.92 21.35
N THR A 17 11.20 -3.23 20.73
CA THR A 17 11.47 -3.36 19.30
C THR A 17 11.91 -4.81 19.07
N ALA A 18 10.94 -5.68 18.80
CA ALA A 18 11.21 -6.97 18.21
C ALA A 18 11.90 -6.66 16.88
N ARG A 19 13.23 -6.78 16.86
CA ARG A 19 14.00 -6.82 15.62
C ARG A 19 13.32 -7.88 14.76
N VAL A 20 12.60 -7.44 13.75
CA VAL A 20 12.10 -8.32 12.69
C VAL A 20 13.35 -8.93 12.09
N GLY A 21 13.61 -10.20 12.41
CA GLY A 21 14.67 -10.99 11.80
C GLY A 21 14.35 -11.18 10.32
N ALA A 22 14.70 -10.19 9.52
CA ALA A 22 14.32 -10.09 8.11
C ALA A 22 15.29 -10.84 7.17
N ALA A 23 16.28 -11.58 7.69
CA ALA A 23 17.37 -12.05 6.85
C ALA A 23 17.23 -13.49 6.30
N ASP A 24 16.34 -14.34 6.83
CA ASP A 24 16.47 -15.79 6.56
C ASP A 24 15.30 -16.46 5.81
N ASP A 25 14.29 -15.72 5.35
CA ASP A 25 13.09 -16.35 4.76
C ASP A 25 12.66 -15.74 3.40
N ARG A 26 13.57 -15.15 2.63
CA ARG A 26 13.27 -14.47 1.36
C ARG A 26 12.93 -15.40 0.19
N THR A 27 13.30 -16.67 0.27
CA THR A 27 13.10 -17.64 -0.81
C THR A 27 12.37 -18.89 -0.32
N GLY A 28 11.04 -18.92 -0.44
CA GLY A 28 10.27 -20.14 -0.29
C GLY A 28 8.94 -20.07 0.48
N THR A 29 8.66 -19.05 1.27
CA THR A 29 7.38 -18.95 1.99
C THR A 29 6.32 -18.18 1.19
N ASP A 30 5.09 -18.70 1.20
CA ASP A 30 3.92 -18.07 0.61
C ASP A 30 3.76 -16.61 1.11
N PRO A 31 3.65 -15.60 0.23
CA PRO A 31 3.51 -14.19 0.59
C PRO A 31 2.40 -13.92 1.62
N LEU A 32 1.30 -14.70 1.56
CA LEU A 32 0.20 -14.56 2.52
C LEU A 32 0.64 -14.89 3.95
N TRP A 33 1.40 -15.95 4.15
CA TRP A 33 1.85 -16.31 5.49
C TRP A 33 2.91 -15.37 6.04
N ARG A 34 3.73 -14.78 5.18
CA ARG A 34 4.63 -13.67 5.57
C ARG A 34 3.81 -12.47 6.06
N ALA A 35 2.79 -12.06 5.31
CA ALA A 35 1.91 -10.95 5.69
C ALA A 35 1.10 -11.26 6.96
N VAL A 36 0.62 -12.49 7.15
CA VAL A 36 -0.08 -12.93 8.38
C VAL A 36 0.84 -12.88 9.60
N ARG A 37 2.14 -13.14 9.46
CA ARG A 37 3.10 -12.94 10.56
C ARG A 37 3.20 -11.46 10.96
N LEU A 38 3.20 -10.53 9.98
CA LEU A 38 3.23 -9.09 10.23
C LEU A 38 1.92 -8.54 10.83
N LEU A 39 0.79 -9.28 10.69
CA LEU A 39 -0.46 -8.96 11.37
C LEU A 39 -0.37 -9.14 12.90
N ASP A 40 0.65 -9.85 13.40
CA ASP A 40 0.81 -10.17 14.82
C ASP A 40 -0.48 -10.77 15.44
N VAL A 41 -1.07 -11.74 14.72
CA VAL A 41 -2.32 -12.36 15.13
C VAL A 41 -2.09 -13.18 16.40
N SER A 42 -2.78 -12.83 17.48
CA SER A 42 -2.78 -13.66 18.67
C SER A 42 -3.65 -14.90 18.44
N TRP A 43 -3.01 -16.04 18.22
CA TRP A 43 -3.70 -17.32 17.94
C TRP A 43 -4.65 -17.76 19.06
N GLY A 44 -4.38 -17.38 20.32
CA GLY A 44 -5.30 -17.62 21.42
C GLY A 44 -6.64 -16.92 21.26
N ARG A 45 -6.63 -15.65 20.78
CA ARG A 45 -7.87 -14.91 20.48
C ARG A 45 -8.59 -15.48 19.25
N ALA A 46 -7.84 -15.89 18.23
CA ALA A 46 -8.42 -16.56 17.06
C ALA A 46 -9.08 -17.89 17.46
N ALA A 47 -8.44 -18.71 18.29
CA ALA A 47 -9.01 -19.94 18.83
C ALA A 47 -10.28 -19.69 19.66
N LYS A 48 -10.31 -18.62 20.46
CA LYS A 48 -11.53 -18.18 21.18
C LYS A 48 -12.66 -17.84 20.21
N ALA A 49 -12.38 -17.10 19.13
CA ALA A 49 -13.38 -16.77 18.11
C ALA A 49 -13.89 -18.04 17.41
N ILE A 50 -13.01 -18.97 17.03
CA ILE A 50 -13.38 -20.27 16.46
C ILE A 50 -14.26 -21.07 17.46
N GLY A 51 -13.90 -21.08 18.73
CA GLY A 51 -14.69 -21.76 19.77
C GLY A 51 -16.09 -21.17 19.90
N LEU A 52 -16.22 -19.84 19.96
CA LEU A 52 -17.52 -19.16 20.03
C LEU A 52 -18.36 -19.38 18.76
N GLY A 53 -17.75 -19.32 17.57
CA GLY A 53 -18.42 -19.63 16.31
C GLY A 53 -18.87 -21.10 16.22
N SER A 54 -18.03 -22.00 16.73
CA SER A 54 -18.39 -23.43 16.82
C SER A 54 -19.57 -23.66 17.77
N LEU A 55 -19.61 -22.98 18.93
CA LEU A 55 -20.75 -23.04 19.84
C LEU A 55 -22.01 -22.45 19.23
N ALA A 56 -21.90 -21.38 18.44
CA ALA A 56 -23.04 -20.78 17.73
C ALA A 56 -23.65 -21.78 16.73
N LEU A 57 -22.82 -22.39 15.87
CA LEU A 57 -23.30 -23.38 14.90
C LEU A 57 -23.69 -24.73 15.55
N ALA A 58 -22.97 -25.17 16.57
CA ALA A 58 -23.37 -26.36 17.35
C ALA A 58 -24.73 -26.16 18.00
N SER A 59 -25.05 -24.94 18.47
CA SER A 59 -26.39 -24.59 18.96
C SER A 59 -27.44 -24.65 17.82
N SER A 60 -27.09 -24.29 16.60
CA SER A 60 -27.97 -24.44 15.42
C SER A 60 -28.22 -25.92 15.10
N VAL A 61 -27.16 -26.73 15.10
CA VAL A 61 -27.26 -28.19 14.90
C VAL A 61 -28.04 -28.84 16.02
N GLY A 62 -27.77 -28.50 17.28
CA GLY A 62 -28.49 -28.98 18.44
C GLY A 62 -29.98 -28.61 18.41
N LEU A 63 -30.30 -27.37 17.98
CA LEU A 63 -31.67 -26.94 17.79
C LEU A 63 -32.40 -27.81 16.75
N ALA A 64 -31.78 -28.09 15.60
CA ALA A 64 -32.36 -28.94 14.56
C ALA A 64 -32.55 -30.39 15.05
N ALA A 65 -31.53 -30.95 15.70
CA ALA A 65 -31.58 -32.30 16.22
C ALA A 65 -32.66 -32.50 17.30
N VAL A 66 -32.71 -31.58 18.29
CA VAL A 66 -33.71 -31.63 19.36
C VAL A 66 -35.12 -31.34 18.86
N ALA A 67 -35.27 -30.40 17.88
CA ALA A 67 -36.55 -30.15 17.23
C ALA A 67 -37.04 -31.40 16.46
N ALA A 68 -36.15 -32.07 15.72
CA ALA A 68 -36.45 -33.32 15.04
C ALA A 68 -36.90 -34.43 16.00
N TRP A 69 -36.11 -34.57 17.09
CA TRP A 69 -36.44 -35.51 18.15
C TRP A 69 -37.80 -35.21 18.80
N LEU A 70 -38.07 -33.94 19.13
CA LEU A 70 -39.29 -33.47 19.75
C LEU A 70 -40.53 -33.74 18.86
N ILE A 71 -40.46 -33.43 17.55
CA ILE A 71 -41.54 -33.68 16.62
C ILE A 71 -41.81 -35.16 16.47
N ALA A 72 -40.76 -35.95 16.27
CA ALA A 72 -40.89 -37.40 16.13
C ALA A 72 -41.39 -38.10 17.43
N ARG A 73 -40.95 -37.61 18.60
CA ARG A 73 -41.42 -38.14 19.88
C ARG A 73 -42.85 -37.73 20.20
N ALA A 74 -43.22 -36.49 19.87
CA ALA A 74 -44.59 -36.01 20.07
C ALA A 74 -45.63 -36.77 19.24
N SER A 75 -45.27 -37.26 18.03
CA SER A 75 -46.15 -38.09 17.23
C SER A 75 -46.53 -39.45 17.87
N GLN A 76 -45.73 -39.90 18.87
CA GLN A 76 -45.99 -41.11 19.67
C GLN A 76 -46.93 -40.85 20.85
N MET A 77 -47.49 -39.64 21.00
CA MET A 77 -48.43 -39.27 22.06
C MET A 77 -47.94 -39.54 23.51
N PRO A 78 -46.69 -39.24 23.86
CA PRO A 78 -46.19 -39.46 25.22
C PRO A 78 -46.82 -38.45 26.21
N PRO A 79 -46.77 -38.67 27.52
CA PRO A 79 -47.16 -37.67 28.51
C PRO A 79 -46.39 -36.36 28.30
N VAL A 80 -47.11 -35.22 28.37
CA VAL A 80 -46.55 -33.86 28.07
C VAL A 80 -45.27 -33.57 28.89
N LEU A 81 -45.17 -34.09 30.10
CA LEU A 81 -43.99 -33.91 30.95
C LEU A 81 -42.68 -34.46 30.33
N GLN A 82 -42.77 -35.54 29.53
CA GLN A 82 -41.61 -36.09 28.82
C GLN A 82 -41.06 -35.19 27.70
N LEU A 83 -41.90 -34.24 27.17
CA LEU A 83 -41.52 -33.30 26.12
C LEU A 83 -40.99 -31.97 26.69
N SER A 84 -41.19 -31.71 27.98
CA SER A 84 -40.86 -30.43 28.62
C SER A 84 -39.37 -30.08 28.53
N VAL A 85 -38.49 -31.02 28.79
CA VAL A 85 -37.03 -30.85 28.71
C VAL A 85 -36.59 -30.49 27.29
N ALA A 86 -37.12 -31.17 26.27
CA ALA A 86 -36.79 -30.90 24.89
C ALA A 86 -37.31 -29.53 24.46
N THR A 87 -38.50 -29.11 24.91
CA THR A 87 -39.06 -27.78 24.63
C THR A 87 -38.19 -26.66 25.22
N VAL A 88 -37.68 -26.86 26.47
CA VAL A 88 -36.74 -25.91 27.07
C VAL A 88 -35.39 -25.91 26.31
N ALA A 89 -34.90 -27.06 25.90
CA ALA A 89 -33.65 -27.20 25.14
C ALA A 89 -33.74 -26.48 23.78
N VAL A 90 -34.86 -26.58 23.05
CA VAL A 90 -35.12 -25.83 21.81
C VAL A 90 -35.00 -24.33 22.02
N ARG A 91 -35.61 -23.82 23.13
CA ARG A 91 -35.50 -22.39 23.46
C ARG A 91 -34.07 -21.99 23.83
N ALA A 92 -33.40 -22.83 24.65
CA ALA A 92 -32.01 -22.61 25.05
C ALA A 92 -31.06 -22.53 23.85
N PHE A 93 -31.14 -23.50 22.91
CA PHE A 93 -30.33 -23.47 21.69
C PHE A 93 -30.66 -22.28 20.77
N GLY A 94 -31.94 -21.92 20.65
CA GLY A 94 -32.36 -20.75 19.87
C GLY A 94 -31.75 -19.46 20.37
N ILE A 95 -31.73 -19.24 21.71
CA ILE A 95 -31.10 -18.07 22.33
C ILE A 95 -29.57 -18.16 22.24
N SER A 96 -28.99 -19.30 22.56
CA SER A 96 -27.55 -19.53 22.57
C SER A 96 -26.91 -19.31 21.21
N ARG A 97 -27.58 -19.74 20.10
CA ARG A 97 -27.13 -19.45 18.72
C ARG A 97 -26.92 -17.95 18.50
N GLY A 98 -27.86 -17.12 18.93
CA GLY A 98 -27.78 -15.65 18.78
C GLY A 98 -26.66 -15.04 19.64
N VAL A 99 -26.59 -15.44 20.90
CA VAL A 99 -25.59 -14.92 21.86
C VAL A 99 -24.17 -15.30 21.41
N PHE A 100 -23.93 -16.58 21.10
CA PHE A 100 -22.59 -17.01 20.67
C PHE A 100 -22.19 -16.43 19.33
N ARG A 101 -23.11 -16.22 18.38
CA ARG A 101 -22.82 -15.53 17.12
C ARG A 101 -22.44 -14.07 17.33
N TYR A 102 -23.09 -13.38 18.26
CA TYR A 102 -22.72 -12.02 18.64
C TYR A 102 -21.32 -11.95 19.27
N LEU A 103 -21.04 -12.85 20.22
CA LEU A 103 -19.73 -12.91 20.89
C LEU A 103 -18.61 -13.32 19.91
N GLU A 104 -18.88 -14.23 19.00
CA GLU A 104 -17.94 -14.60 17.92
C GLU A 104 -17.61 -13.39 17.07
N ARG A 105 -18.64 -12.61 16.62
CA ARG A 105 -18.42 -11.43 15.80
C ARG A 105 -17.56 -10.38 16.52
N LEU A 106 -17.80 -10.14 17.81
CA LEU A 106 -16.96 -9.25 18.59
C LEU A 106 -15.51 -9.76 18.67
N ALA A 107 -15.33 -11.05 18.96
CA ALA A 107 -13.99 -11.63 19.07
C ALA A 107 -13.25 -11.64 17.74
N SER A 108 -13.90 -12.02 16.65
CA SER A 108 -13.29 -12.08 15.32
C SER A 108 -12.87 -10.70 14.79
N HIS A 109 -13.74 -9.67 14.98
CA HIS A 109 -13.44 -8.30 14.59
C HIS A 109 -12.33 -7.68 15.46
N ASP A 110 -12.30 -7.95 16.78
CA ASP A 110 -11.19 -7.47 17.62
C ASP A 110 -9.83 -8.00 17.14
N VAL A 111 -9.77 -9.29 16.76
CA VAL A 111 -8.55 -9.89 16.19
C VAL A 111 -8.14 -9.22 14.89
N ALA A 112 -9.10 -9.00 13.97
CA ALA A 112 -8.80 -8.42 12.66
C ALA A 112 -8.37 -6.96 12.75
N LEU A 113 -9.11 -6.13 13.52
CA LEU A 113 -8.82 -4.70 13.62
C LEU A 113 -7.45 -4.44 14.25
N ARG A 114 -7.10 -5.19 15.31
CA ARG A 114 -5.76 -5.11 15.91
C ARG A 114 -4.68 -5.57 14.94
N GLY A 115 -4.93 -6.67 14.23
CA GLY A 115 -4.00 -7.19 13.23
C GLY A 115 -3.78 -6.19 12.09
N MET A 116 -4.84 -5.59 11.55
CA MET A 116 -4.74 -4.57 10.52
C MET A 116 -3.96 -3.33 11.00
N ALA A 117 -4.19 -2.88 12.25
CA ALA A 117 -3.43 -1.78 12.83
C ALA A 117 -1.93 -2.12 12.95
N SER A 118 -1.60 -3.33 13.44
CA SER A 118 -0.21 -3.80 13.53
C SER A 118 0.43 -3.93 12.15
N LEU A 119 -0.25 -4.52 11.17
CA LEU A 119 0.28 -4.64 9.80
C LEU A 119 0.53 -3.26 9.17
N ARG A 120 -0.41 -2.33 9.35
CA ARG A 120 -0.27 -0.96 8.82
C ARG A 120 0.92 -0.24 9.44
N ALA A 121 1.09 -0.34 10.76
CA ALA A 121 2.24 0.22 11.46
C ALA A 121 3.56 -0.43 11.00
N ASN A 122 3.60 -1.76 10.89
CA ASN A 122 4.78 -2.48 10.44
C ASN A 122 5.16 -2.14 8.99
N VAL A 123 4.18 -2.06 8.08
CA VAL A 123 4.41 -1.64 6.69
C VAL A 123 4.95 -0.21 6.65
N TYR A 124 4.31 0.72 7.38
CA TYR A 124 4.76 2.11 7.42
C TYR A 124 6.20 2.22 7.97
N THR A 125 6.48 1.59 9.11
CA THR A 125 7.83 1.61 9.71
C THR A 125 8.88 1.03 8.78
N SER A 126 8.57 -0.11 8.12
CA SER A 126 9.49 -0.75 7.19
C SER A 126 9.75 0.11 5.94
N LEU A 127 8.74 0.83 5.45
CA LEU A 127 8.93 1.76 4.33
C LEU A 127 9.68 3.02 4.73
N ALA A 128 9.40 3.56 5.92
CA ALA A 128 10.04 4.78 6.42
C ALA A 128 11.54 4.55 6.74
N SER A 129 11.90 3.34 7.22
CA SER A 129 13.29 2.97 7.51
C SER A 129 14.01 2.27 6.33
N GLY A 130 13.29 2.00 5.24
CA GLY A 130 13.80 1.29 4.07
C GLY A 130 14.45 2.20 3.02
N ARG A 131 14.82 1.61 1.89
CA ARG A 131 15.37 2.36 0.75
C ARG A 131 14.34 3.31 0.17
N THR A 132 14.66 4.58 0.08
CA THR A 132 13.82 5.63 -0.53
C THR A 132 13.46 5.29 -1.99
N ALA A 133 14.36 4.65 -2.73
CA ALA A 133 14.16 4.21 -4.11
C ALA A 133 12.91 3.33 -4.30
N ALA A 134 12.59 2.47 -3.32
CA ALA A 134 11.42 1.59 -3.39
C ALA A 134 10.10 2.35 -3.37
N VAL A 135 10.06 3.50 -2.70
CA VAL A 135 8.88 4.36 -2.58
C VAL A 135 8.83 5.38 -3.71
N ALA A 136 9.98 5.96 -4.09
CA ALA A 136 10.08 7.00 -5.11
C ALA A 136 9.65 6.52 -6.51
N GLY A 137 9.82 5.21 -6.83
CA GLY A 137 9.37 4.62 -8.10
C GLY A 137 7.87 4.28 -8.16
N VAL A 138 7.15 4.35 -7.05
CA VAL A 138 5.73 3.94 -6.96
C VAL A 138 4.83 5.18 -7.04
N ARG A 139 3.78 5.11 -7.87
CA ARG A 139 2.79 6.20 -7.95
C ARG A 139 2.09 6.38 -6.59
N ARG A 140 1.85 7.62 -6.17
CA ARG A 140 1.21 7.94 -4.87
C ARG A 140 -0.11 7.20 -4.64
N GLY A 141 -0.97 7.11 -5.67
CA GLY A 141 -2.25 6.38 -5.58
C GLY A 141 -2.07 4.87 -5.36
N ASP A 142 -1.06 4.25 -5.97
CA ASP A 142 -0.75 2.83 -5.80
C ASP A 142 -0.18 2.55 -4.39
N LEU A 143 0.67 3.45 -3.88
CA LEU A 143 1.18 3.37 -2.51
C LEU A 143 0.04 3.45 -1.47
N LEU A 144 -0.87 4.41 -1.64
CA LEU A 144 -2.06 4.53 -0.78
C LEU A 144 -2.95 3.29 -0.84
N ALA A 145 -3.14 2.71 -2.03
CA ALA A 145 -3.90 1.47 -2.19
C ALA A 145 -3.24 0.29 -1.46
N ARG A 146 -1.90 0.18 -1.52
CA ARG A 146 -1.13 -0.88 -0.83
C ARG A 146 -1.18 -0.75 0.69
N VAL A 147 -1.03 0.46 1.23
CA VAL A 147 -1.07 0.71 2.69
C VAL A 147 -2.51 0.70 3.24
N GLY A 148 -3.50 1.02 2.40
CA GLY A 148 -4.93 1.01 2.75
C GLY A 148 -5.61 -0.31 2.40
N ALA A 149 -6.15 -0.38 1.19
CA ALA A 149 -7.02 -1.47 0.74
C ALA A 149 -6.36 -2.86 0.75
N ASP A 150 -5.05 -2.95 0.44
CA ASP A 150 -4.35 -4.24 0.47
C ASP A 150 -4.12 -4.72 1.92
N VAL A 151 -3.82 -3.82 2.86
CA VAL A 151 -3.73 -4.17 4.29
C VAL A 151 -5.07 -4.67 4.80
N ASP A 152 -6.17 -4.00 4.45
CA ASP A 152 -7.51 -4.43 4.83
C ASP A 152 -7.86 -5.79 4.22
N ALA A 153 -7.51 -6.03 2.95
CA ALA A 153 -7.73 -7.31 2.28
C ALA A 153 -6.92 -8.46 2.91
N VAL A 154 -5.71 -8.19 3.42
CA VAL A 154 -4.92 -9.18 4.18
C VAL A 154 -5.55 -9.44 5.54
N GLY A 155 -5.99 -8.40 6.27
CA GLY A 155 -6.68 -8.54 7.56
C GLY A 155 -7.98 -9.35 7.46
N ASP A 156 -8.73 -9.17 6.39
CA ASP A 156 -9.96 -9.89 6.09
C ASP A 156 -9.77 -11.42 6.00
N VAL A 157 -8.56 -11.92 5.72
CA VAL A 157 -8.30 -13.37 5.67
C VAL A 157 -8.60 -14.04 6.99
N VAL A 158 -8.34 -13.37 8.11
CA VAL A 158 -8.57 -13.94 9.46
C VAL A 158 -10.05 -14.14 9.72
N VAL A 159 -10.86 -13.08 9.47
CA VAL A 159 -12.32 -13.09 9.76
C VAL A 159 -13.11 -13.88 8.73
N ARG A 160 -12.75 -13.76 7.45
CA ARG A 160 -13.55 -14.27 6.33
C ARG A 160 -13.06 -15.60 5.76
N ALA A 161 -11.86 -16.07 6.18
CA ALA A 161 -11.34 -17.34 5.71
C ALA A 161 -10.88 -18.26 6.86
N ILE A 162 -9.94 -17.84 7.70
CA ILE A 162 -9.33 -18.71 8.72
C ILE A 162 -10.36 -19.09 9.81
N ILE A 163 -11.04 -18.12 10.42
CA ILE A 163 -12.02 -18.38 11.49
C ILE A 163 -13.19 -19.20 10.95
N PRO A 164 -13.87 -18.87 9.83
CA PRO A 164 -14.95 -19.69 9.29
C PRO A 164 -14.52 -21.10 8.90
N ALA A 165 -13.32 -21.28 8.34
CA ALA A 165 -12.80 -22.61 8.03
C ALA A 165 -12.56 -23.46 9.30
N GLY A 166 -12.01 -22.85 10.36
CA GLY A 166 -11.84 -23.50 11.65
C GLY A 166 -13.17 -23.91 12.28
N VAL A 167 -14.17 -23.01 12.24
CA VAL A 167 -15.52 -23.30 12.74
C VAL A 167 -16.18 -24.43 11.92
N ALA A 168 -16.07 -24.38 10.59
CA ALA A 168 -16.62 -25.42 9.71
C ALA A 168 -15.99 -26.79 10.01
N LEU A 169 -14.69 -26.85 10.21
CA LEU A 169 -13.98 -28.08 10.56
C LEU A 169 -14.49 -28.69 11.90
N VAL A 170 -14.55 -27.88 12.96
CA VAL A 170 -14.97 -28.31 14.28
C VAL A 170 -16.42 -28.80 14.29
N VAL A 171 -17.33 -28.02 13.69
CA VAL A 171 -18.75 -28.36 13.65
C VAL A 171 -19.02 -29.57 12.75
N SER A 172 -18.36 -29.67 11.60
CA SER A 172 -18.47 -30.83 10.72
C SER A 172 -18.01 -32.12 11.42
N ALA A 173 -16.84 -32.07 12.08
CA ALA A 173 -16.31 -33.22 12.82
C ALA A 173 -17.26 -33.64 13.97
N GLY A 174 -17.72 -32.66 14.77
CA GLY A 174 -18.68 -32.94 15.85
C GLY A 174 -20.00 -33.52 15.33
N SER A 175 -20.50 -33.06 14.18
CA SER A 175 -21.74 -33.55 13.60
C SER A 175 -21.61 -34.95 12.98
N VAL A 176 -20.47 -35.27 12.37
CA VAL A 176 -20.15 -36.63 11.88
C VAL A 176 -20.11 -37.61 13.05
N ILE A 177 -19.47 -37.21 14.17
CA ILE A 177 -19.45 -38.04 15.39
C ILE A 177 -20.86 -38.21 15.95
N LEU A 178 -21.65 -37.15 16.02
CA LEU A 178 -23.03 -37.19 16.51
C LEU A 178 -23.90 -38.15 15.69
N VAL A 179 -23.93 -37.99 14.37
CA VAL A 179 -24.72 -38.87 13.48
C VAL A 179 -24.16 -40.29 13.46
N GLY A 180 -22.83 -40.42 13.47
CA GLY A 180 -22.16 -41.73 13.53
C GLY A 180 -22.40 -42.51 14.83
N ALA A 181 -22.67 -41.83 15.94
CA ALA A 181 -23.04 -42.47 17.20
C ALA A 181 -24.43 -43.13 17.15
N PHE A 182 -25.37 -42.61 16.35
CA PHE A 182 -26.68 -43.24 16.09
C PHE A 182 -26.57 -44.31 15.00
N LEU A 183 -25.91 -43.99 13.88
CA LEU A 183 -25.76 -44.91 12.75
C LEU A 183 -24.41 -44.66 12.05
N PRO A 184 -23.38 -45.54 12.27
CA PRO A 184 -22.03 -45.35 11.73
C PRO A 184 -21.99 -45.17 10.21
N SER A 185 -22.81 -45.92 9.47
CA SER A 185 -22.90 -45.82 8.01
C SER A 185 -23.43 -44.43 7.54
N ALA A 186 -24.40 -43.85 8.27
CA ALA A 186 -24.91 -42.51 8.00
C ALA A 186 -23.88 -41.44 8.35
N GLY A 187 -23.10 -41.64 9.42
CA GLY A 187 -21.98 -40.76 9.76
C GLY A 187 -20.89 -40.71 8.67
N LEU A 188 -20.54 -41.88 8.12
CA LEU A 188 -19.60 -41.96 6.98
C LEU A 188 -20.15 -41.31 5.70
N ALA A 189 -21.43 -41.50 5.40
CA ALA A 189 -22.09 -40.87 4.27
C ALA A 189 -22.11 -39.34 4.45
N LEU A 190 -22.43 -38.86 5.65
CA LEU A 190 -22.36 -37.43 5.98
C LEU A 190 -20.94 -36.86 5.79
N LEU A 191 -19.92 -37.58 6.28
CA LEU A 191 -18.51 -37.19 6.07
C LEU A 191 -18.17 -37.06 4.59
N ALA A 192 -18.55 -38.04 3.75
CA ALA A 192 -18.30 -38.03 2.33
C ALA A 192 -18.97 -36.82 1.65
N CYS A 193 -20.24 -36.51 2.01
CA CYS A 193 -20.97 -35.37 1.49
C CYS A 193 -20.36 -34.03 1.99
N LEU A 194 -19.91 -33.94 3.23
CA LEU A 194 -19.23 -32.76 3.76
C LEU A 194 -17.85 -32.54 3.12
N LEU A 195 -17.11 -33.60 2.81
CA LEU A 195 -15.86 -33.50 2.04
C LEU A 195 -16.14 -33.04 0.60
N LEU A 196 -17.20 -33.55 -0.02
CA LEU A 196 -17.63 -33.09 -1.35
C LEU A 196 -17.93 -31.57 -1.35
N ALA A 197 -18.74 -31.09 -0.42
CA ALA A 197 -19.09 -29.68 -0.33
C ALA A 197 -17.92 -28.80 0.16
N GLY A 198 -17.16 -29.27 1.18
CA GLY A 198 -16.11 -28.52 1.84
C GLY A 198 -14.77 -28.49 1.10
N VAL A 199 -14.57 -29.36 0.10
CA VAL A 199 -13.35 -29.41 -0.72
C VAL A 199 -13.63 -29.01 -2.17
N LEU A 200 -14.60 -29.67 -2.83
CA LEU A 200 -14.87 -29.43 -4.24
C LEU A 200 -15.48 -28.05 -4.49
N GLY A 201 -16.42 -27.60 -3.65
CA GLY A 201 -17.02 -26.28 -3.75
C GLY A 201 -15.99 -25.14 -3.64
N PRO A 202 -15.19 -25.08 -2.57
CA PRO A 202 -14.11 -24.10 -2.41
C PRO A 202 -13.06 -24.18 -3.52
N TRP A 203 -12.67 -25.39 -3.96
CA TRP A 203 -11.69 -25.57 -5.02
C TRP A 203 -12.19 -25.00 -6.36
N LEU A 204 -13.46 -25.28 -6.74
CA LEU A 204 -14.09 -24.69 -7.92
C LEU A 204 -14.12 -23.16 -7.81
N SER A 205 -14.52 -22.63 -6.66
CA SER A 205 -14.59 -21.19 -6.42
C SER A 205 -13.23 -20.52 -6.49
N ALA A 206 -12.20 -21.12 -5.88
CA ALA A 206 -10.82 -20.59 -5.93
C ALA A 206 -10.26 -20.62 -7.36
N ARG A 207 -10.53 -21.71 -8.12
CA ARG A 207 -10.10 -21.81 -9.52
C ARG A 207 -10.72 -20.74 -10.40
N ALA A 208 -12.01 -20.47 -10.21
CA ALA A 208 -12.71 -19.44 -10.96
C ALA A 208 -12.26 -18.04 -10.55
N ALA A 209 -12.04 -17.79 -9.26
CA ALA A 209 -11.59 -16.51 -8.77
C ALA A 209 -10.26 -16.10 -9.41
N ARG A 210 -9.34 -17.03 -9.64
CA ARG A 210 -8.06 -16.75 -10.33
C ARG A 210 -8.26 -16.12 -11.70
N HIS A 211 -9.19 -16.67 -12.50
CA HIS A 211 -9.44 -16.16 -13.86
C HIS A 211 -10.31 -14.90 -13.90
N THR A 212 -11.25 -14.78 -12.98
CA THR A 212 -12.18 -13.62 -12.95
C THR A 212 -11.57 -12.40 -12.25
N GLU A 213 -10.76 -12.58 -11.22
CA GLU A 213 -10.14 -11.45 -10.50
C GLU A 213 -9.11 -10.73 -11.34
N GLU A 214 -8.21 -11.46 -12.03
CA GLU A 214 -7.19 -10.86 -12.89
C GLU A 214 -7.79 -10.07 -14.03
N ARG A 215 -8.76 -10.66 -14.76
CA ARG A 215 -9.47 -10.00 -15.86
C ARG A 215 -10.36 -8.86 -15.36
N GLY A 216 -11.05 -9.05 -14.24
CA GLY A 216 -11.92 -8.05 -13.65
C GLY A 216 -11.16 -6.85 -13.09
N ALA A 217 -9.94 -7.04 -12.56
CA ALA A 217 -9.09 -5.95 -12.12
C ALA A 217 -8.61 -5.09 -13.30
N ALA A 218 -8.15 -5.73 -14.38
CA ALA A 218 -7.72 -5.05 -15.60
C ALA A 218 -8.90 -4.26 -16.23
N ALA A 219 -10.06 -4.90 -16.39
CA ALA A 219 -11.24 -4.26 -16.97
C ALA A 219 -11.76 -3.08 -16.11
N ARG A 220 -11.70 -3.18 -14.78
CA ARG A 220 -12.05 -2.07 -13.87
C ARG A 220 -11.06 -0.92 -13.97
N ALA A 221 -9.75 -1.20 -14.01
CA ALA A 221 -8.72 -0.18 -14.19
C ALA A 221 -8.88 0.57 -15.51
N GLU A 222 -9.12 -0.15 -16.61
CA GLU A 222 -9.39 0.42 -17.93
C GLU A 222 -10.68 1.25 -17.94
N MET A 223 -11.75 0.74 -17.32
CA MET A 223 -13.01 1.49 -17.17
C MET A 223 -12.79 2.79 -16.41
N THR A 224 -12.11 2.75 -15.27
CA THR A 224 -11.83 3.93 -14.44
C THR A 224 -10.99 4.96 -15.19
N SER A 225 -9.93 4.52 -15.88
CA SER A 225 -9.09 5.40 -16.71
C SER A 225 -9.91 6.05 -17.84
N THR A 226 -10.69 5.25 -18.56
CA THR A 226 -11.51 5.74 -19.67
C THR A 226 -12.59 6.72 -19.21
N VAL A 227 -13.20 6.48 -18.04
CA VAL A 227 -14.18 7.41 -17.44
C VAL A 227 -13.51 8.72 -17.06
N LEU A 228 -12.37 8.66 -16.35
CA LEU A 228 -11.63 9.84 -15.91
C LEU A 228 -11.18 10.70 -17.10
N GLU A 229 -10.53 10.08 -18.10
CA GLU A 229 -10.14 10.75 -19.34
C GLU A 229 -11.33 11.38 -20.08
N THR A 230 -12.49 10.73 -20.05
CA THR A 230 -13.70 11.25 -20.70
C THR A 230 -14.25 12.46 -19.95
N LEU A 231 -14.21 12.44 -18.61
CA LEU A 231 -14.68 13.55 -17.77
C LEU A 231 -13.73 14.75 -17.87
N GLU A 232 -12.43 14.53 -17.75
CA GLU A 232 -11.41 15.57 -17.83
C GLU A 232 -11.34 16.19 -19.25
N GLY A 233 -11.50 15.34 -20.28
CA GLY A 233 -11.48 15.75 -21.68
C GLY A 233 -12.85 16.10 -22.26
N ALA A 234 -13.93 16.21 -21.49
CA ALA A 234 -15.29 16.37 -22.00
C ALA A 234 -15.44 17.60 -22.92
N GLY A 235 -14.86 18.73 -22.56
CA GLY A 235 -14.87 19.95 -23.37
C GLY A 235 -14.21 19.76 -24.76
N PRO A 236 -12.91 19.42 -24.80
CA PRO A 236 -12.20 19.13 -26.04
C PRO A 236 -12.85 18.01 -26.88
N LEU A 237 -13.35 16.94 -26.24
CA LEU A 237 -14.03 15.84 -26.93
C LEU A 237 -15.36 16.27 -27.60
N THR A 238 -16.08 17.19 -26.95
CA THR A 238 -17.32 17.74 -27.49
C THR A 238 -17.04 18.64 -28.70
N VAL A 239 -16.07 19.54 -28.57
CA VAL A 239 -15.69 20.47 -29.65
C VAL A 239 -15.11 19.73 -30.86
N SER A 240 -14.35 18.65 -30.63
CA SER A 240 -13.78 17.83 -31.72
C SER A 240 -14.77 16.80 -32.30
N GLY A 241 -16.01 16.72 -31.80
CA GLY A 241 -17.02 15.76 -32.24
C GLY A 241 -16.71 14.29 -31.90
N ARG A 242 -15.73 14.03 -31.04
CA ARG A 242 -15.24 12.67 -30.69
C ARG A 242 -15.92 12.05 -29.46
N LEU A 243 -16.79 12.80 -28.77
CA LEU A 243 -17.45 12.34 -27.55
C LEU A 243 -18.28 11.07 -27.78
N ALA A 244 -19.01 10.98 -28.91
CA ALA A 244 -19.80 9.80 -29.24
C ALA A 244 -18.94 8.53 -29.39
N GLN A 245 -17.80 8.64 -30.07
CA GLN A 245 -16.85 7.54 -30.23
C GLN A 245 -16.28 7.08 -28.87
N ARG A 246 -16.00 8.04 -27.97
CA ARG A 246 -15.49 7.73 -26.63
C ARG A 246 -16.55 7.03 -25.76
N MET A 247 -17.81 7.48 -25.87
CA MET A 247 -18.95 6.81 -25.21
C MET A 247 -19.16 5.39 -25.71
N ASP A 248 -18.94 5.11 -26.99
CA ASP A 248 -19.01 3.75 -27.53
C ASP A 248 -17.84 2.87 -27.05
N SER A 249 -16.67 3.45 -26.82
CA SER A 249 -15.55 2.75 -26.15
C SER A 249 -15.92 2.38 -24.72
N LEU A 250 -16.44 3.32 -23.94
CA LEU A 250 -16.94 3.06 -22.58
C LEU A 250 -17.96 1.92 -22.53
N ARG A 251 -18.95 1.94 -23.44
CA ARG A 251 -19.96 0.86 -23.53
C ARG A 251 -19.36 -0.51 -23.89
N ARG A 252 -18.23 -0.54 -24.60
CA ARG A 252 -17.51 -1.81 -24.88
C ARG A 252 -16.82 -2.33 -23.63
N THR A 253 -16.07 -1.50 -22.95
CA THR A 253 -15.39 -1.84 -21.69
C THR A 253 -16.39 -2.26 -20.61
N ASP A 254 -17.56 -1.58 -20.51
CA ASP A 254 -18.64 -1.96 -19.60
C ASP A 254 -19.19 -3.36 -19.90
N ARG A 255 -19.43 -3.68 -21.19
CA ARG A 255 -19.85 -5.03 -21.59
C ARG A 255 -18.82 -6.11 -21.28
N GLU A 256 -17.54 -5.81 -21.43
CA GLU A 256 -16.44 -6.71 -21.05
C GLU A 256 -16.41 -6.94 -19.53
N LEU A 257 -16.58 -5.89 -18.74
CA LEU A 257 -16.68 -5.98 -17.29
C LEU A 257 -17.90 -6.79 -16.84
N ALA A 258 -19.06 -6.58 -17.49
CA ALA A 258 -20.26 -7.36 -17.25
C ALA A 258 -20.05 -8.84 -17.57
N ALA A 259 -19.42 -9.18 -18.71
CA ALA A 259 -19.14 -10.55 -19.10
C ALA A 259 -18.18 -11.27 -18.10
N VAL A 260 -17.19 -10.56 -17.57
CA VAL A 260 -16.31 -11.09 -16.51
C VAL A 260 -17.08 -11.32 -15.23
N THR A 261 -17.97 -10.40 -14.85
CA THR A 261 -18.82 -10.51 -13.66
C THR A 261 -19.80 -11.70 -13.80
N ASP A 262 -20.44 -11.87 -14.95
CA ASP A 262 -21.32 -13.01 -15.26
C ASP A 262 -20.59 -14.36 -15.19
N SER A 263 -19.36 -14.42 -15.69
CA SER A 263 -18.51 -15.60 -15.59
C SER A 263 -18.24 -15.97 -14.11
N GLY A 264 -17.96 -14.99 -13.28
CA GLY A 264 -17.80 -15.15 -11.82
C GLY A 264 -19.08 -15.63 -11.15
N ALA A 265 -20.23 -15.05 -11.50
CA ALA A 265 -21.54 -15.42 -10.98
C ALA A 265 -21.93 -16.86 -11.33
N ARG A 266 -21.67 -17.31 -12.57
CA ARG A 266 -21.90 -18.72 -12.99
C ARG A 266 -21.09 -19.70 -12.14
N THR A 267 -19.84 -19.38 -11.86
CA THR A 267 -19.00 -20.27 -11.05
C THR A 267 -19.39 -20.28 -9.57
N SER A 268 -19.79 -19.13 -9.02
CA SER A 268 -20.37 -19.08 -7.68
C SER A 268 -21.68 -19.88 -7.63
N GLY A 269 -22.49 -19.82 -8.67
CA GLY A 269 -23.70 -20.63 -8.83
C GLY A 269 -23.40 -22.15 -8.86
N THR A 270 -22.33 -22.56 -9.58
CA THR A 270 -21.95 -23.99 -9.60
C THR A 270 -21.46 -24.47 -8.25
N ALA A 271 -20.70 -23.68 -7.49
CA ALA A 271 -20.29 -24.02 -6.14
C ALA A 271 -21.49 -24.15 -5.18
N ALA A 272 -22.47 -23.24 -5.28
CA ALA A 272 -23.73 -23.33 -4.55
C ALA A 272 -24.54 -24.59 -4.92
N ALA A 273 -24.58 -24.93 -6.22
CA ALA A 273 -25.23 -26.15 -6.70
C ALA A 273 -24.59 -27.42 -6.13
N VAL A 274 -23.24 -27.48 -6.06
CA VAL A 274 -22.51 -28.60 -5.42
C VAL A 274 -22.87 -28.71 -3.95
N ASN A 275 -22.91 -27.58 -3.21
CA ASN A 275 -23.30 -27.60 -1.82
C ASN A 275 -24.74 -28.09 -1.62
N ASN A 276 -25.69 -27.60 -2.38
CA ASN A 276 -27.09 -28.01 -2.30
C ASN A 276 -27.28 -29.48 -2.72
N ALA A 277 -26.59 -29.95 -3.75
CA ALA A 277 -26.58 -31.35 -4.13
C ALA A 277 -26.02 -32.24 -3.01
N ALA A 278 -24.95 -31.83 -2.36
CA ALA A 278 -24.37 -32.56 -1.23
C ALA A 278 -25.33 -32.65 -0.02
N ILE A 279 -26.11 -31.58 0.24
CA ILE A 279 -27.18 -31.61 1.25
C ILE A 279 -28.23 -32.66 0.88
N GLY A 280 -28.73 -32.61 -0.36
CA GLY A 280 -29.74 -33.58 -0.85
C GLY A 280 -29.24 -35.02 -0.79
N LEU A 281 -27.97 -35.26 -1.19
CA LEU A 281 -27.36 -36.58 -1.12
C LEU A 281 -27.19 -37.06 0.33
N ALA A 282 -26.81 -36.19 1.26
CA ALA A 282 -26.67 -36.54 2.68
C ALA A 282 -28.02 -36.92 3.29
N VAL A 283 -29.07 -36.18 3.03
CA VAL A 283 -30.44 -36.49 3.47
C VAL A 283 -30.94 -37.81 2.86
N LEU A 284 -30.74 -38.00 1.55
CA LEU A 284 -31.13 -39.24 0.86
C LEU A 284 -30.35 -40.43 1.41
N ALA A 285 -29.05 -40.33 1.64
CA ALA A 285 -28.23 -41.39 2.23
C ALA A 285 -28.70 -41.70 3.65
N ALA A 286 -29.01 -40.69 4.47
CA ALA A 286 -29.56 -40.86 5.81
C ALA A 286 -30.89 -41.65 5.81
N LEU A 287 -31.76 -41.40 4.84
CA LEU A 287 -33.02 -42.14 4.65
C LEU A 287 -32.76 -43.58 4.15
N LEU A 288 -31.95 -43.76 3.11
CA LEU A 288 -31.68 -45.07 2.51
C LEU A 288 -30.97 -46.03 3.50
N LEU A 289 -30.10 -45.49 4.37
CA LEU A 289 -29.40 -46.26 5.37
C LEU A 289 -30.20 -46.39 6.69
N GLY A 290 -30.98 -45.40 7.04
CA GLY A 290 -31.70 -45.33 8.30
C GLY A 290 -33.02 -46.10 8.28
N ILE A 291 -33.80 -46.13 7.17
CA ILE A 291 -35.06 -46.90 7.09
C ILE A 291 -34.82 -48.40 7.30
N PRO A 292 -33.85 -49.06 6.64
CA PRO A 292 -33.53 -50.45 6.91
C PRO A 292 -33.05 -50.69 8.36
N ALA A 293 -32.29 -49.73 8.93
CA ALA A 293 -31.84 -49.83 10.30
C ALA A 293 -32.99 -49.79 11.32
N VAL A 294 -34.02 -48.98 11.05
CA VAL A 294 -35.27 -49.00 11.85
C VAL A 294 -36.00 -50.30 11.67
N ALA A 295 -36.12 -50.82 10.45
CA ALA A 295 -36.77 -52.11 10.18
C ALA A 295 -36.05 -53.28 10.86
N ALA A 296 -34.71 -53.22 10.98
CA ALA A 296 -33.88 -54.19 11.69
C ALA A 296 -33.86 -54.00 13.23
N GLY A 297 -34.53 -52.94 13.74
CA GLY A 297 -34.57 -52.66 15.20
C GLY A 297 -33.26 -52.09 15.80
N THR A 298 -32.27 -51.71 14.96
CA THR A 298 -31.01 -51.15 15.39
C THR A 298 -31.06 -49.62 15.57
N LEU A 299 -32.08 -48.95 15.05
CA LEU A 299 -32.35 -47.52 15.17
C LEU A 299 -33.83 -47.31 15.52
N THR A 300 -34.14 -46.37 16.39
CA THR A 300 -35.52 -45.98 16.67
C THR A 300 -36.05 -45.00 15.64
N PRO A 301 -37.40 -44.94 15.38
CA PRO A 301 -37.95 -43.93 14.45
C PRO A 301 -37.66 -42.47 14.84
N VAL A 302 -37.51 -42.23 16.15
CA VAL A 302 -37.17 -40.89 16.67
C VAL A 302 -35.69 -40.52 16.39
N GLU A 303 -34.78 -41.47 16.54
CA GLU A 303 -33.38 -41.30 16.17
C GLU A 303 -33.18 -41.11 14.65
N LEU A 304 -34.00 -41.83 13.85
CA LEU A 304 -34.00 -41.62 12.39
C LEU A 304 -34.34 -40.18 12.03
N ALA A 305 -35.32 -39.56 12.68
CA ALA A 305 -35.63 -38.15 12.45
C ALA A 305 -34.44 -37.23 12.76
N VAL A 306 -33.69 -37.51 13.83
CA VAL A 306 -32.47 -36.75 14.14
C VAL A 306 -31.41 -36.95 13.06
N VAL A 307 -31.12 -38.20 12.67
CA VAL A 307 -30.12 -38.54 11.64
C VAL A 307 -30.41 -37.87 10.28
N VAL A 308 -31.70 -37.78 9.89
CA VAL A 308 -32.15 -37.23 8.63
C VAL A 308 -32.14 -35.69 8.61
N LEU A 309 -32.51 -35.02 9.73
CA LEU A 309 -32.64 -33.58 9.78
C LEU A 309 -31.36 -32.85 10.22
N THR A 310 -30.47 -33.51 10.93
CA THR A 310 -29.18 -32.92 11.36
C THR A 310 -28.33 -32.43 10.17
N PRO A 311 -28.16 -33.14 9.05
CA PRO A 311 -27.40 -32.67 7.90
C PRO A 311 -27.82 -31.28 7.40
N LEU A 312 -29.11 -30.96 7.40
CA LEU A 312 -29.60 -29.65 6.93
C LEU A 312 -28.97 -28.48 7.71
N ALA A 313 -28.74 -28.66 9.02
CA ALA A 313 -28.11 -27.60 9.82
C ALA A 313 -26.58 -27.61 9.70
N VAL A 314 -25.95 -28.78 9.51
CA VAL A 314 -24.49 -28.91 9.44
C VAL A 314 -23.91 -28.25 8.20
N PHE A 315 -24.62 -28.34 7.06
CA PHE A 315 -24.17 -27.75 5.81
C PHE A 315 -24.16 -26.21 5.82
N GLU A 316 -24.79 -25.55 6.82
CA GLU A 316 -24.61 -24.11 7.06
C GLU A 316 -23.12 -23.78 7.27
N ALA A 317 -22.37 -24.64 7.94
CA ALA A 317 -20.94 -24.51 8.15
C ALA A 317 -20.11 -24.68 6.86
N ALA A 318 -20.49 -25.63 5.99
CA ALA A 318 -19.80 -25.86 4.72
C ALA A 318 -20.10 -24.77 3.68
N GLY A 319 -21.29 -24.17 3.73
CA GLY A 319 -21.75 -23.17 2.78
C GLY A 319 -20.94 -21.88 2.74
N VAL A 320 -20.18 -21.54 3.79
CA VAL A 320 -19.30 -20.36 3.83
C VAL A 320 -17.91 -20.61 3.23
N LEU A 321 -17.48 -21.87 3.06
CA LEU A 321 -16.14 -22.22 2.61
C LEU A 321 -15.81 -21.77 1.18
N PRO A 322 -16.74 -21.80 0.19
CA PRO A 322 -16.48 -21.24 -1.14
C PRO A 322 -16.10 -19.77 -1.11
N ALA A 323 -16.79 -18.94 -0.34
CA ALA A 323 -16.49 -17.52 -0.18
C ALA A 323 -15.15 -17.31 0.57
N ALA A 324 -14.85 -18.17 1.58
CA ALA A 324 -13.58 -18.17 2.29
C ALA A 324 -12.39 -18.45 1.35
N ALA A 325 -12.56 -19.40 0.40
CA ALA A 325 -11.52 -19.72 -0.59
C ALA A 325 -11.26 -18.57 -1.58
N VAL A 326 -12.28 -17.84 -2.00
CA VAL A 326 -12.15 -16.63 -2.81
C VAL A 326 -11.43 -15.53 -2.02
N GLN A 327 -11.82 -15.31 -0.76
CA GLN A 327 -11.14 -14.32 0.10
C GLN A 327 -9.67 -14.68 0.33
N MET A 328 -9.35 -15.94 0.56
CA MET A 328 -7.97 -16.42 0.69
C MET A 328 -7.13 -16.05 -0.55
N HIS A 329 -7.71 -16.20 -1.74
CA HIS A 329 -7.05 -15.84 -3.00
C HIS A 329 -6.82 -14.32 -3.10
N ARG A 330 -7.83 -13.50 -2.80
CA ARG A 330 -7.72 -12.03 -2.78
C ARG A 330 -6.65 -11.54 -1.80
N SER A 331 -6.70 -12.06 -0.58
CA SER A 331 -5.72 -11.73 0.45
C SER A 331 -4.29 -12.15 0.07
N ARG A 332 -4.13 -13.28 -0.67
CA ARG A 332 -2.82 -13.70 -1.18
C ARG A 332 -2.27 -12.74 -2.23
N GLN A 333 -3.12 -12.20 -3.11
CA GLN A 333 -2.70 -11.20 -4.10
C GLN A 333 -2.32 -9.86 -3.43
N ALA A 334 -3.13 -9.39 -2.49
CA ALA A 334 -2.82 -8.20 -1.70
C ALA A 334 -1.52 -8.36 -0.91
N ALA A 335 -1.34 -9.50 -0.25
CA ALA A 335 -0.11 -9.83 0.46
C ALA A 335 1.12 -9.84 -0.46
N ARG A 336 0.98 -10.36 -1.69
CA ARG A 336 2.07 -10.34 -2.67
C ARG A 336 2.50 -8.91 -2.97
N ARG A 337 1.57 -7.98 -3.27
CA ARG A 337 1.89 -6.58 -3.56
C ARG A 337 2.55 -5.87 -2.38
N ILE A 338 2.08 -6.14 -1.15
CA ILE A 338 2.71 -5.61 0.07
C ILE A 338 4.13 -6.17 0.22
N MET A 339 4.31 -7.49 0.07
CA MET A 339 5.62 -8.12 0.23
C MET A 339 6.62 -7.68 -0.85
N GLU A 340 6.19 -7.54 -2.10
CA GLU A 340 7.02 -6.99 -3.19
C GLU A 340 7.52 -5.58 -2.84
N LEU A 341 6.66 -4.72 -2.27
CA LEU A 341 7.03 -3.39 -1.84
C LEU A 341 8.01 -3.42 -0.66
N LEU A 342 7.75 -4.28 0.34
CA LEU A 342 8.62 -4.42 1.50
C LEU A 342 9.97 -5.06 1.13
N ASP A 343 9.98 -6.04 0.23
CA ASP A 343 11.22 -6.65 -0.25
C ASP A 343 12.06 -5.66 -1.07
N ALA A 344 11.43 -4.78 -1.85
CA ALA A 344 12.11 -3.70 -2.54
C ALA A 344 12.67 -2.64 -1.57
N ALA A 345 11.93 -2.35 -0.50
CA ALA A 345 12.35 -1.41 0.54
C ALA A 345 13.41 -2.01 1.49
N ALA A 346 13.45 -3.35 1.62
CA ALA A 346 14.43 -4.00 2.47
C ALA A 346 15.85 -3.70 1.96
N THR A 347 16.62 -3.09 2.81
CA THR A 347 18.06 -2.94 2.59
C THR A 347 18.71 -4.32 2.68
N ASP A 348 19.50 -4.70 1.66
CA ASP A 348 20.53 -5.72 1.86
C ASP A 348 21.58 -5.12 2.78
N VAL A 349 21.27 -5.12 4.05
CA VAL A 349 22.25 -4.79 5.09
C VAL A 349 23.15 -6.03 5.25
N SER A 350 24.06 -6.21 4.35
CA SER A 350 25.44 -6.47 4.83
C SER A 350 25.68 -5.38 5.84
N GLU A 351 25.93 -5.70 7.12
CA GLU A 351 26.01 -4.73 8.21
C GLU A 351 26.59 -3.41 7.71
N PRO A 352 25.89 -2.24 7.87
CA PRO A 352 26.49 -0.99 7.48
C PRO A 352 27.84 -0.96 8.21
N PRO A 353 28.95 -0.71 7.52
CA PRO A 353 30.21 -0.56 8.18
C PRO A 353 29.94 0.43 9.31
N SER A 354 30.20 0.01 10.54
CA SER A 354 29.87 0.80 11.72
C SER A 354 30.46 2.19 11.52
N THR A 355 29.61 3.18 11.25
CA THR A 355 29.99 4.60 11.13
C THR A 355 30.49 5.16 12.46
N ARG A 356 30.68 4.28 13.47
CA ARG A 356 31.33 4.58 14.71
C ARG A 356 32.77 5.04 14.46
N GLY A 357 32.92 6.32 14.14
CA GLY A 357 34.22 6.96 13.94
C GLY A 357 34.34 7.76 12.64
N HIS A 358 33.34 7.79 11.76
CA HIS A 358 33.40 8.73 10.65
C HIS A 358 33.10 10.14 11.18
N ALA A 359 34.13 10.97 11.26
CA ALA A 359 33.99 12.37 11.65
C ALA A 359 33.52 13.13 10.41
N TRP A 360 32.21 13.42 10.35
CA TRP A 360 31.65 14.29 9.32
C TRP A 360 32.32 15.66 9.43
N SER A 361 32.70 16.21 8.30
CA SER A 361 33.26 17.56 8.22
C SER A 361 32.35 18.47 7.42
N ASP A 362 32.39 19.76 7.71
CA ASP A 362 31.74 20.79 6.89
C ASP A 362 32.30 20.85 5.45
N ARG A 363 33.25 19.97 5.13
CA ARG A 363 33.90 19.83 3.82
C ARG A 363 33.55 18.54 3.09
N SER A 364 32.52 17.83 3.55
CA SER A 364 32.07 16.61 2.88
C SER A 364 31.77 16.85 1.40
N GLU A 365 32.22 15.94 0.54
CA GLU A 365 32.05 16.04 -0.90
C GLU A 365 31.40 14.79 -1.50
N VAL A 366 30.58 14.98 -2.53
CA VAL A 366 30.02 13.88 -3.32
C VAL A 366 30.71 13.84 -4.67
N VAL A 367 31.27 12.66 -4.99
CA VAL A 367 31.92 12.40 -6.28
C VAL A 367 31.13 11.36 -7.06
N VAL A 368 30.64 11.75 -8.23
CA VAL A 368 29.98 10.88 -9.20
C VAL A 368 30.98 10.54 -10.30
N THR A 369 31.26 9.25 -10.52
CA THR A 369 32.28 8.80 -11.48
C THR A 369 31.64 7.91 -12.53
N ARG A 370 31.66 8.38 -13.79
CA ARG A 370 31.12 7.70 -14.98
C ARG A 370 29.77 7.03 -14.73
N ALA A 371 28.92 7.73 -13.96
CA ALA A 371 27.65 7.15 -13.54
C ALA A 371 26.64 7.06 -14.70
N ALA A 372 25.93 5.94 -14.73
CA ALA A 372 24.68 5.77 -15.44
C ALA A 372 23.54 5.85 -14.43
N CYS A 373 22.66 6.84 -14.58
CA CYS A 373 21.56 7.12 -13.67
C CYS A 373 20.24 6.70 -14.32
N GLY A 374 19.40 5.95 -13.62
CA GLY A 374 18.16 5.43 -14.22
C GLY A 374 17.31 4.64 -13.25
N TRP A 375 16.24 4.05 -13.78
CA TRP A 375 15.25 3.28 -13.03
C TRP A 375 15.17 1.85 -13.58
N ASP A 376 14.98 0.86 -12.70
CA ASP A 376 14.80 -0.56 -13.07
C ASP A 376 15.87 -1.10 -14.03
N GLY A 377 17.13 -0.68 -13.84
CA GLY A 377 18.26 -1.09 -14.68
C GLY A 377 18.31 -0.42 -16.05
N ARG A 378 17.39 0.53 -16.35
CA ARG A 378 17.37 1.30 -17.60
C ARG A 378 17.95 2.69 -17.37
N PRO A 379 19.09 3.02 -17.98
CA PRO A 379 19.69 4.34 -17.79
C PRO A 379 18.90 5.42 -18.53
N ALA A 380 18.63 6.53 -17.85
CA ALA A 380 18.13 7.77 -18.43
C ALA A 380 19.29 8.67 -18.89
N VAL A 381 20.37 8.69 -18.09
CA VAL A 381 21.61 9.44 -18.37
C VAL A 381 22.79 8.54 -18.16
N THR A 382 23.83 8.65 -18.99
CA THR A 382 25.04 7.81 -18.92
C THR A 382 26.32 8.64 -18.98
N GLY A 383 27.41 8.09 -18.38
CA GLY A 383 28.75 8.65 -18.47
C GLY A 383 28.92 10.00 -17.77
N VAL A 384 28.18 10.22 -16.68
CA VAL A 384 28.25 11.47 -15.94
C VAL A 384 29.38 11.44 -14.92
N ASP A 385 30.25 12.45 -14.96
CA ASP A 385 31.20 12.79 -13.91
C ASP A 385 30.75 14.11 -13.27
N LEU A 386 30.56 14.15 -11.95
CA LEU A 386 30.13 15.33 -11.20
C LEU A 386 30.80 15.38 -9.85
N LEU A 387 31.31 16.55 -9.48
CA LEU A 387 31.88 16.83 -8.16
C LEU A 387 31.02 17.89 -7.46
N VAL A 388 30.43 17.52 -6.34
CA VAL A 388 29.66 18.43 -5.49
C VAL A 388 30.46 18.63 -4.19
N ARG A 389 30.88 19.87 -3.94
CA ARG A 389 31.68 20.22 -2.75
C ARG A 389 31.30 21.59 -2.21
N PRO A 390 31.49 21.84 -0.91
CA PRO A 390 31.25 23.15 -0.30
C PRO A 390 31.97 24.28 -1.02
N GLY A 391 31.30 25.41 -1.14
CA GLY A 391 31.83 26.61 -1.82
C GLY A 391 31.82 26.55 -3.34
N ARG A 392 31.18 25.56 -3.95
CA ARG A 392 31.05 25.42 -5.42
C ARG A 392 29.60 25.26 -5.85
N SER A 393 29.24 25.90 -6.94
CA SER A 393 27.93 25.81 -7.58
C SER A 393 28.02 25.12 -8.94
N VAL A 394 27.11 24.18 -9.19
CA VAL A 394 27.00 23.48 -10.48
C VAL A 394 25.55 23.59 -10.97
N ALA A 395 25.37 23.92 -12.24
CA ALA A 395 24.07 23.85 -12.89
C ALA A 395 24.01 22.64 -13.84
N VAL A 396 22.95 21.86 -13.72
CA VAL A 396 22.63 20.76 -14.64
C VAL A 396 21.49 21.23 -15.54
N VAL A 397 21.77 21.45 -16.81
CA VAL A 397 20.81 22.02 -17.77
C VAL A 397 20.48 21.03 -18.89
N GLY A 398 19.31 21.17 -19.48
CA GLY A 398 18.86 20.32 -20.58
C GLY A 398 17.34 20.28 -20.69
N PRO A 399 16.80 19.71 -21.78
CA PRO A 399 15.37 19.65 -22.02
C PRO A 399 14.62 18.87 -20.93
N SER A 400 13.31 19.09 -20.82
CA SER A 400 12.46 18.33 -19.88
C SER A 400 12.51 16.83 -20.23
N GLY A 401 12.54 15.98 -19.20
CA GLY A 401 12.61 14.52 -19.37
C GLY A 401 13.99 13.97 -19.79
N VAL A 402 15.06 14.78 -19.82
CA VAL A 402 16.41 14.34 -20.18
C VAL A 402 17.10 13.51 -19.08
N GLY A 403 16.57 13.54 -17.84
CA GLY A 403 17.11 12.79 -16.71
C GLY A 403 17.79 13.63 -15.63
N LYS A 404 17.58 14.96 -15.58
CA LYS A 404 18.14 15.87 -14.57
C LYS A 404 17.78 15.42 -13.15
N THR A 405 16.49 15.23 -12.87
CA THR A 405 15.97 14.73 -11.58
C THR A 405 16.61 13.39 -11.20
N THR A 406 16.70 12.46 -12.15
CA THR A 406 17.30 11.13 -11.94
C THR A 406 18.78 11.25 -11.57
N LEU A 407 19.52 12.16 -12.22
CA LEU A 407 20.91 12.44 -11.87
C LEU A 407 21.03 13.00 -10.46
N LEU A 408 20.21 13.99 -10.08
CA LEU A 408 20.23 14.58 -8.74
C LEU A 408 19.87 13.54 -7.67
N MET A 409 18.84 12.73 -7.89
CA MET A 409 18.47 11.66 -6.96
C MET A 409 19.55 10.60 -6.80
N THR A 410 20.26 10.27 -7.89
CA THR A 410 21.41 9.34 -7.83
C THR A 410 22.57 9.98 -7.05
N THR A 411 22.86 11.26 -7.28
CA THR A 411 23.91 12.01 -6.58
C THR A 411 23.60 12.14 -5.07
N ALA A 412 22.31 12.29 -4.71
CA ALA A 412 21.86 12.30 -3.32
C ALA A 412 21.82 10.92 -2.65
N GLY A 413 22.15 9.85 -3.35
CA GLY A 413 22.07 8.48 -2.82
C GLY A 413 20.66 7.94 -2.64
N LEU A 414 19.63 8.64 -3.15
CA LEU A 414 18.23 8.22 -3.06
C LEU A 414 17.92 7.03 -3.97
N ILE A 415 18.61 6.95 -5.12
CA ILE A 415 18.55 5.81 -6.04
C ILE A 415 19.98 5.34 -6.37
N PRO A 416 20.21 4.03 -6.49
CA PRO A 416 21.52 3.53 -6.85
C PRO A 416 21.86 3.84 -8.32
N PRO A 417 23.13 4.09 -8.66
CA PRO A 417 23.53 4.18 -10.06
C PRO A 417 23.35 2.83 -10.76
N VAL A 418 22.92 2.85 -12.03
CA VAL A 418 22.82 1.64 -12.89
C VAL A 418 24.22 1.12 -13.25
N ALA A 419 25.18 2.02 -13.42
CA ALA A 419 26.60 1.72 -13.62
C ALA A 419 27.44 2.91 -13.14
N GLY A 420 28.74 2.71 -12.95
CA GLY A 420 29.64 3.71 -12.35
C GLY A 420 29.52 3.73 -10.83
N SER A 421 29.88 4.84 -10.19
CA SER A 421 29.85 4.96 -8.72
C SER A 421 29.50 6.36 -8.25
N VAL A 422 28.92 6.43 -7.05
CA VAL A 422 28.71 7.65 -6.28
C VAL A 422 29.35 7.44 -4.93
N SER A 423 30.27 8.31 -4.54
CA SER A 423 30.94 8.29 -3.24
C SER A 423 30.66 9.57 -2.47
N LEU A 424 30.58 9.43 -1.15
CA LEU A 424 30.55 10.51 -0.18
C LEU A 424 31.82 10.36 0.69
N ASP A 425 32.69 11.37 0.69
CA ASP A 425 33.98 11.36 1.38
C ASP A 425 34.78 10.06 1.10
N ASP A 426 35.03 9.78 -0.18
CA ASP A 426 35.75 8.59 -0.70
C ASP A 426 35.11 7.21 -0.44
N ALA A 427 34.00 7.13 0.31
CA ALA A 427 33.28 5.88 0.52
C ALA A 427 32.00 5.80 -0.36
N PRO A 428 31.62 4.61 -0.86
CA PRO A 428 30.39 4.47 -1.62
C PRO A 428 29.19 4.98 -0.82
N ILE A 429 28.40 5.92 -1.38
CA ILE A 429 27.29 6.56 -0.67
C ILE A 429 26.24 5.55 -0.15
N ALA A 430 26.08 4.42 -0.82
CA ALA A 430 25.18 3.34 -0.43
C ALA A 430 25.60 2.59 0.85
N THR A 431 26.82 2.80 1.35
CA THR A 431 27.32 2.17 2.59
C THR A 431 26.93 2.95 3.84
N PHE A 432 26.46 4.19 3.68
CA PHE A 432 26.01 5.02 4.80
C PHE A 432 24.53 4.81 5.08
N PRO A 433 24.09 4.90 6.36
CA PRO A 433 22.68 4.99 6.69
C PRO A 433 22.02 6.19 5.98
N PRO A 434 20.76 6.07 5.52
CA PRO A 434 20.05 7.18 4.85
C PRO A 434 20.01 8.47 5.69
N ASP A 435 19.86 8.36 7.00
CA ASP A 435 19.84 9.51 7.92
C ASP A 435 21.19 10.24 7.92
N ASP A 436 22.30 9.51 7.91
CA ASP A 436 23.64 10.08 7.86
C ASP A 436 23.87 10.81 6.52
N VAL A 437 23.42 10.23 5.41
CA VAL A 437 23.49 10.89 4.10
C VAL A 437 22.64 12.16 4.09
N ALA A 438 21.43 12.13 4.67
CA ALA A 438 20.54 13.29 4.73
C ALA A 438 21.10 14.45 5.55
N HIS A 439 21.98 14.18 6.53
CA HIS A 439 22.71 15.22 7.25
C HIS A 439 23.82 15.88 6.41
N GLN A 440 24.28 15.25 5.33
CA GLN A 440 25.32 15.78 4.45
C GLN A 440 24.75 16.32 3.14
N VAL A 441 23.70 15.73 2.61
CA VAL A 441 23.14 16.05 1.31
C VAL A 441 21.62 16.23 1.41
N VAL A 442 21.15 17.44 1.15
CA VAL A 442 19.71 17.73 1.05
C VAL A 442 19.30 17.78 -0.41
N PHE A 443 18.25 17.05 -0.74
CA PHE A 443 17.63 17.07 -2.06
C PHE A 443 16.23 17.71 -1.99
N VAL A 444 16.01 18.74 -2.81
CA VAL A 444 14.71 19.40 -2.99
C VAL A 444 14.10 18.91 -4.29
N ALA A 445 13.08 18.07 -4.17
CA ALA A 445 12.34 17.58 -5.33
C ALA A 445 11.40 18.67 -5.90
N GLU A 446 11.15 18.58 -7.20
CA GLU A 446 10.18 19.43 -7.88
C GLU A 446 8.79 19.36 -7.24
N ASP A 447 8.33 18.18 -6.86
CA ASP A 447 7.02 17.92 -6.25
C ASP A 447 7.07 17.72 -4.73
N GLY A 448 8.03 18.37 -4.05
CA GLY A 448 8.22 18.26 -2.60
C GLY A 448 6.92 18.48 -1.83
N HIS A 449 6.72 17.72 -0.74
CA HIS A 449 5.48 17.76 0.03
C HIS A 449 5.43 18.96 1.00
N VAL A 450 4.30 19.66 1.02
CA VAL A 450 3.94 20.65 2.03
C VAL A 450 2.84 20.06 2.90
N PHE A 451 3.08 20.05 4.23
CA PHE A 451 2.22 19.41 5.20
C PHE A 451 1.04 20.30 5.59
N ASP A 452 -0.11 19.70 5.93
CA ASP A 452 -1.29 20.37 6.47
C ASP A 452 -1.05 20.80 7.94
N THR A 453 -0.22 21.82 8.08
CA THR A 453 0.16 22.42 9.35
C THR A 453 0.59 23.87 9.14
N THR A 454 1.19 24.52 10.14
CA THR A 454 1.64 25.92 10.02
C THR A 454 2.85 26.05 9.07
N VAL A 455 3.10 27.26 8.59
CA VAL A 455 4.29 27.61 7.83
C VAL A 455 5.55 27.26 8.64
N LEU A 456 5.59 27.62 9.93
CA LEU A 456 6.69 27.32 10.83
C LEU A 456 6.97 25.82 10.94
N GLU A 457 5.95 25.00 11.19
CA GLU A 457 6.11 23.54 11.27
C GLU A 457 6.57 22.93 9.94
N ASN A 458 6.15 23.49 8.82
CA ASN A 458 6.66 23.10 7.52
C ASN A 458 8.16 23.39 7.37
N LEU A 459 8.65 24.48 7.91
CA LEU A 459 10.08 24.83 7.90
C LEU A 459 10.88 23.99 8.92
N ARG A 460 10.28 23.65 10.06
CA ARG A 460 10.85 22.78 11.10
C ARG A 460 11.11 21.34 10.64
N VAL A 461 10.53 20.92 9.52
CA VAL A 461 10.89 19.64 8.89
C VAL A 461 12.38 19.57 8.56
N ALA A 462 13.04 20.68 8.24
CA ALA A 462 14.46 20.74 7.96
C ALA A 462 15.32 20.66 9.24
N ARG A 463 14.85 21.31 10.31
CA ARG A 463 15.52 21.39 11.61
C ARG A 463 14.47 21.74 12.67
N GLY A 464 14.27 20.85 13.64
CA GLY A 464 13.15 20.93 14.60
C GLY A 464 13.17 22.13 15.54
N ASP A 465 14.32 22.79 15.72
CA ASP A 465 14.53 23.93 16.62
C ASP A 465 14.47 25.31 15.92
N VAL A 466 14.03 25.36 14.65
CA VAL A 466 13.86 26.62 13.91
C VAL A 466 12.93 27.56 14.66
N THR A 467 13.44 28.76 14.94
CA THR A 467 12.66 29.83 15.59
C THR A 467 11.76 30.58 14.60
N PRO A 468 10.71 31.27 15.05
CA PRO A 468 9.86 32.09 14.17
C PRO A 468 10.66 33.17 13.42
N ASP A 469 11.68 33.74 14.04
CA ASP A 469 12.52 34.77 13.41
C ASP A 469 13.42 34.18 12.30
N GLU A 470 14.04 33.01 12.54
CA GLU A 470 14.80 32.29 11.50
C GLU A 470 13.91 31.85 10.34
N ALA A 471 12.69 31.37 10.65
CA ALA A 471 11.68 31.01 9.66
C ALA A 471 11.32 32.21 8.78
N SER A 472 11.05 33.37 9.40
CA SER A 472 10.73 34.60 8.68
C SER A 472 11.88 35.08 7.83
N ALA A 473 13.11 35.06 8.34
CA ALA A 473 14.32 35.42 7.58
C ALA A 473 14.51 34.53 6.35
N ALA A 474 14.38 33.19 6.49
CA ALA A 474 14.50 32.26 5.38
C ALA A 474 13.41 32.45 4.31
N LEU A 475 12.21 32.88 4.71
CA LEU A 475 11.14 33.20 3.76
C LEU A 475 11.44 34.50 2.99
N VAL A 476 11.98 35.50 3.66
CA VAL A 476 12.45 36.75 3.02
C VAL A 476 13.58 36.47 2.03
N ASP A 477 14.54 35.61 2.41
CA ASP A 477 15.66 35.22 1.55
C ASP A 477 15.24 34.59 0.21
N VAL A 478 14.04 33.99 0.15
CA VAL A 478 13.49 33.41 -1.08
C VAL A 478 12.41 34.29 -1.72
N GLY A 479 12.27 35.56 -1.29
CA GLY A 479 11.32 36.53 -1.85
C GLY A 479 9.85 36.24 -1.48
N LEU A 480 9.59 35.72 -0.29
CA LEU A 480 8.24 35.47 0.25
C LEU A 480 7.81 36.50 1.31
N ASP A 481 8.48 37.64 1.40
CA ASP A 481 8.20 38.70 2.37
C ASP A 481 6.80 39.30 2.21
N GLU A 482 6.39 39.61 1.00
CA GLU A 482 5.06 40.14 0.71
C GLU A 482 3.96 39.10 1.03
N TRP A 483 4.17 37.85 0.63
CA TRP A 483 3.27 36.74 0.95
C TRP A 483 3.15 36.54 2.46
N LEU A 484 4.27 36.50 3.19
CA LEU A 484 4.31 36.33 4.65
C LEU A 484 3.56 37.46 5.37
N SER A 485 3.73 38.71 4.92
CA SER A 485 3.04 39.87 5.50
C SER A 485 1.53 39.86 5.27
N GLY A 486 1.06 39.17 4.22
CA GLY A 486 -0.35 38.98 3.89
C GLY A 486 -1.04 37.83 4.66
N LEU A 487 -0.27 37.00 5.39
CA LEU A 487 -0.83 35.89 6.16
C LEU A 487 -1.44 36.40 7.48
N PRO A 488 -2.63 35.87 7.91
CA PRO A 488 -3.34 36.36 9.10
C PRO A 488 -2.54 36.22 10.40
N ASP A 489 -1.78 35.12 10.56
CA ASP A 489 -1.00 34.79 11.74
C ASP A 489 0.50 34.65 11.42
N GLY A 490 0.99 35.26 10.32
CA GLY A 490 2.38 35.16 9.90
C GLY A 490 2.81 33.68 9.73
N VAL A 491 3.97 33.32 10.30
CA VAL A 491 4.51 31.95 10.23
C VAL A 491 3.67 30.89 10.94
N GLU A 492 2.75 31.29 11.83
CA GLU A 492 1.83 30.37 12.51
C GLU A 492 0.56 30.08 11.70
N THR A 493 0.41 30.67 10.51
CA THR A 493 -0.72 30.40 9.61
C THR A 493 -0.68 28.98 9.10
N THR A 494 -1.82 28.25 9.23
CA THR A 494 -1.98 26.88 8.71
C THR A 494 -2.24 26.89 7.20
N LEU A 495 -1.55 26.03 6.46
CA LEU A 495 -1.57 26.00 4.99
C LEU A 495 -2.70 25.13 4.39
N GLY A 496 -3.36 24.31 5.22
CA GLY A 496 -4.43 23.41 4.79
C GLY A 496 -3.95 22.18 3.98
N PRO A 497 -4.88 21.26 3.66
CA PRO A 497 -4.58 20.02 2.98
C PRO A 497 -3.93 20.28 1.61
N ASP A 498 -2.84 19.56 1.32
CA ASP A 498 -2.05 19.67 0.08
C ASP A 498 -1.60 21.10 -0.28
N ALA A 499 -1.58 22.00 0.72
CA ALA A 499 -1.23 23.41 0.54
C ALA A 499 -2.06 24.10 -0.59
N THR A 500 -3.36 23.79 -0.64
CA THR A 500 -4.28 24.36 -1.64
C THR A 500 -4.48 25.88 -1.50
N THR A 501 -4.06 26.44 -0.37
CA THR A 501 -4.15 27.87 -0.07
C THR A 501 -3.00 28.71 -0.63
N ILE A 502 -1.94 28.08 -1.17
CA ILE A 502 -0.77 28.75 -1.72
C ILE A 502 -0.59 28.45 -3.21
N SER A 503 -0.05 29.41 -3.94
CA SER A 503 0.27 29.26 -5.37
C SER A 503 1.42 28.27 -5.58
N GLY A 504 1.58 27.74 -6.81
CA GLY A 504 2.70 26.86 -7.16
C GLY A 504 4.07 27.52 -6.93
N GLY A 505 4.18 28.82 -7.22
CA GLY A 505 5.40 29.58 -7.00
C GLY A 505 5.73 29.81 -5.52
N GLU A 506 4.73 30.12 -4.68
CA GLU A 506 4.90 30.24 -3.23
C GLU A 506 5.30 28.90 -2.61
N ARG A 507 4.64 27.81 -3.03
CA ARG A 507 4.98 26.45 -2.63
C ARG A 507 6.43 26.12 -2.92
N ARG A 508 6.90 26.44 -4.13
CA ARG A 508 8.28 26.18 -4.56
C ARG A 508 9.29 26.94 -3.70
N ARG A 509 9.06 28.23 -3.49
CA ARG A 509 9.92 29.07 -2.66
C ARG A 509 9.92 28.63 -1.19
N LEU A 510 8.77 28.18 -0.64
CA LEU A 510 8.68 27.59 0.70
C LEU A 510 9.56 26.34 0.83
N LEU A 511 9.57 25.46 -0.16
CA LEU A 511 10.44 24.27 -0.18
C LEU A 511 11.93 24.62 -0.25
N VAL A 512 12.28 25.67 -0.99
CA VAL A 512 13.66 26.20 -1.04
C VAL A 512 14.02 26.81 0.31
N ALA A 513 13.17 27.63 0.95
CA ALA A 513 13.39 28.17 2.29
C ALA A 513 13.62 27.06 3.32
N ARG A 514 12.80 25.97 3.26
CA ARG A 514 12.99 24.79 4.08
C ARG A 514 14.40 24.21 3.91
N ALA A 515 14.87 24.08 2.68
CA ALA A 515 16.18 23.50 2.39
C ALA A 515 17.34 24.40 2.85
N LEU A 516 17.17 25.71 2.77
CA LEU A 516 18.16 26.67 3.26
C LEU A 516 18.33 26.62 4.80
N LEU A 517 17.28 26.24 5.53
CA LEU A 517 17.33 26.03 6.99
C LEU A 517 17.97 24.71 7.41
N ALA A 518 18.11 23.75 6.49
CA ALA A 518 18.77 22.48 6.79
C ALA A 518 20.28 22.69 7.06
N PRO A 519 20.88 21.98 8.00
CA PRO A 519 22.31 22.16 8.36
C PRO A 519 23.28 21.53 7.35
N ALA A 520 22.79 20.78 6.36
CA ALA A 520 23.62 20.03 5.43
C ALA A 520 24.55 20.92 4.59
N PRO A 521 25.83 20.52 4.39
CA PRO A 521 26.78 21.27 3.60
C PRO A 521 26.52 21.23 2.09
N LEU A 522 25.78 20.22 1.60
CA LEU A 522 25.48 20.03 0.18
C LEU A 522 23.98 20.12 -0.10
N LEU A 523 23.60 20.92 -1.09
CA LEU A 523 22.21 21.17 -1.47
C LEU A 523 22.01 20.89 -2.97
N LEU A 524 21.11 19.97 -3.27
CA LEU A 524 20.70 19.62 -4.63
C LEU A 524 19.24 20.08 -4.83
N VAL A 525 19.00 20.94 -5.80
CA VAL A 525 17.67 21.55 -6.02
C VAL A 525 17.21 21.27 -7.44
N ASP A 526 16.03 20.65 -7.55
CA ASP A 526 15.43 20.29 -8.83
C ASP A 526 14.38 21.32 -9.24
N GLU A 527 14.61 21.99 -10.37
CA GLU A 527 13.74 23.00 -11.00
C GLU A 527 13.17 24.05 -10.01
N PRO A 528 14.02 24.75 -9.21
CA PRO A 528 13.53 25.67 -8.16
C PRO A 528 12.72 26.85 -8.66
N ALA A 529 12.88 27.22 -9.92
CA ALA A 529 12.29 28.40 -10.55
C ALA A 529 11.07 28.07 -11.43
N GLU A 530 10.59 26.82 -11.43
CA GLU A 530 9.43 26.43 -12.23
C GLU A 530 8.14 27.07 -11.70
N HIS A 531 7.25 27.49 -12.59
CA HIS A 531 6.00 28.22 -12.28
C HIS A 531 6.19 29.62 -11.66
N LEU A 532 7.41 30.18 -11.72
CA LEU A 532 7.67 31.58 -11.35
C LEU A 532 7.70 32.45 -12.58
N ASP A 533 7.37 33.74 -12.41
CA ASP A 533 7.64 34.75 -13.44
C ASP A 533 9.15 34.88 -13.67
N PRO A 534 9.58 35.37 -14.87
CA PRO A 534 10.98 35.38 -15.23
C PRO A 534 11.88 36.14 -14.27
N ALA A 535 11.45 37.27 -13.74
CA ALA A 535 12.27 38.12 -12.88
C ALA A 535 12.47 37.46 -11.51
N THR A 536 11.39 36.94 -10.88
CA THR A 536 11.45 36.23 -9.61
C THR A 536 12.26 34.93 -9.74
N ALA A 537 12.15 34.24 -10.88
CA ALA A 537 12.92 33.00 -11.12
C ALA A 537 14.43 33.26 -11.18
N ASP A 538 14.84 34.33 -11.89
CA ASP A 538 16.25 34.71 -12.02
C ASP A 538 16.82 35.20 -10.67
N GLU A 539 16.03 35.93 -9.89
CA GLU A 539 16.42 36.40 -8.56
C GLU A 539 16.63 35.21 -7.60
N LEU A 540 15.68 34.24 -7.56
CA LEU A 540 15.79 33.05 -6.74
C LEU A 540 17.01 32.20 -7.10
N LEU A 541 17.26 31.97 -8.39
CA LEU A 541 18.43 31.20 -8.85
C LEU A 541 19.73 31.92 -8.52
N THR A 542 19.80 33.24 -8.72
CA THR A 542 20.96 34.06 -8.39
C THR A 542 21.24 34.01 -6.87
N HIS A 543 20.20 34.13 -6.05
CA HIS A 543 20.31 34.04 -4.60
C HIS A 543 20.82 32.65 -4.16
N LEU A 544 20.22 31.55 -4.68
CA LEU A 544 20.69 30.19 -4.41
C LEU A 544 22.17 30.01 -4.75
N VAL A 545 22.60 30.44 -5.93
CA VAL A 545 24.00 30.33 -6.34
C VAL A 545 24.91 31.19 -5.43
N ALA A 546 24.46 32.38 -5.01
CA ALA A 546 25.22 33.23 -4.10
C ALA A 546 25.43 32.58 -2.72
N THR A 547 24.50 31.77 -2.22
CA THR A 547 24.65 31.07 -0.95
C THR A 547 25.81 30.05 -0.95
N SER A 548 26.24 29.56 -2.12
CA SER A 548 27.45 28.72 -2.21
C SER A 548 28.70 29.46 -1.77
N ARG A 549 28.81 30.73 -2.12
CA ARG A 549 29.98 31.58 -1.83
C ARG A 549 29.93 32.22 -0.45
N THR A 550 28.75 32.69 -0.03
CA THR A 550 28.56 33.39 1.25
C THR A 550 28.39 32.42 2.42
N GLY A 551 27.63 31.32 2.20
CA GLY A 551 27.33 30.29 3.21
C GLY A 551 28.25 29.09 3.16
N GLY A 552 29.21 29.03 2.19
CA GLY A 552 30.17 27.93 2.05
C GLY A 552 29.55 26.58 1.66
N ARG A 553 28.28 26.54 1.19
CA ARG A 553 27.60 25.31 0.79
C ARG A 553 27.94 24.88 -0.63
N GLY A 554 27.97 23.59 -0.89
CA GLY A 554 27.99 23.04 -2.25
C GLY A 554 26.57 22.99 -2.82
N ILE A 555 26.36 23.60 -4.00
CA ILE A 555 25.02 23.69 -4.59
C ILE A 555 25.00 23.06 -5.97
N VAL A 556 24.02 22.18 -6.22
CA VAL A 556 23.69 21.73 -7.58
C VAL A 556 22.25 22.12 -7.89
N VAL A 557 22.06 22.84 -8.97
CA VAL A 557 20.72 23.22 -9.44
C VAL A 557 20.45 22.56 -10.78
N ALA A 558 19.39 21.75 -10.86
CA ALA A 558 18.85 21.34 -12.15
C ALA A 558 17.83 22.38 -12.63
N THR A 559 18.01 22.87 -13.85
CA THR A 559 17.10 23.87 -14.42
C THR A 559 17.09 23.81 -15.94
N HIS A 560 16.04 24.31 -16.56
CA HIS A 560 15.99 24.59 -17.98
C HIS A 560 16.25 26.09 -18.30
N ARG A 561 16.34 26.94 -17.26
CA ARG A 561 16.62 28.37 -17.40
C ARG A 561 18.12 28.63 -17.46
N LEU A 562 18.54 29.37 -18.46
CA LEU A 562 19.96 29.69 -18.72
C LEU A 562 20.32 31.13 -18.34
N SER A 563 19.34 32.05 -18.28
CA SER A 563 19.54 33.48 -18.03
C SER A 563 20.25 33.79 -16.71
N ALA A 564 19.94 33.05 -15.64
CA ALA A 564 20.49 33.24 -14.27
C ALA A 564 21.81 32.53 -14.01
N LEU A 565 22.41 31.83 -14.98
CA LEU A 565 23.57 30.95 -14.74
C LEU A 565 24.93 31.65 -14.86
N ALA A 566 24.98 32.96 -15.09
CA ALA A 566 26.24 33.71 -15.26
C ALA A 566 27.17 33.61 -14.02
N ALA A 567 26.60 33.42 -12.82
CA ALA A 567 27.36 33.33 -11.57
C ALA A 567 27.71 31.88 -11.15
N VAL A 568 27.25 30.86 -11.87
CA VAL A 568 27.52 29.46 -11.58
C VAL A 568 28.95 29.09 -11.97
N ASP A 569 29.63 28.32 -11.13
CA ASP A 569 31.03 27.94 -11.36
C ASP A 569 31.19 26.94 -12.51
N GLU A 570 30.18 26.07 -12.72
CA GLU A 570 30.19 25.05 -13.76
C GLU A 570 28.75 24.73 -14.23
N VAL A 571 28.58 24.55 -15.53
CA VAL A 571 27.34 24.14 -16.18
C VAL A 571 27.58 22.81 -16.92
N LEU A 572 26.74 21.83 -16.64
CA LEU A 572 26.66 20.55 -17.37
C LEU A 572 25.45 20.57 -18.28
N LEU A 573 25.68 20.55 -19.58
CA LEU A 573 24.61 20.46 -20.60
C LEU A 573 24.30 18.98 -20.85
N LEU A 574 23.14 18.52 -20.44
CA LEU A 574 22.63 17.18 -20.71
C LEU A 574 21.80 17.16 -21.99
N GLY A 575 22.00 16.14 -22.80
CA GLY A 575 21.21 15.95 -24.00
C GLY A 575 21.49 14.63 -24.67
N ARG A 576 20.80 14.38 -25.79
CA ARG A 576 21.08 13.22 -26.64
C ARG A 576 21.91 13.68 -27.83
N PRO A 577 22.97 12.94 -28.22
CA PRO A 577 23.68 13.19 -29.47
C PRO A 577 22.72 13.22 -30.66
N ALA A 578 22.99 14.05 -31.66
CA ALA A 578 22.10 14.25 -32.80
C ALA A 578 21.87 12.97 -33.64
N ASP A 579 22.80 12.02 -33.59
CA ASP A 579 22.78 10.72 -34.28
C ASP A 579 22.20 9.58 -33.42
N ALA A 580 21.84 9.85 -32.16
CA ALA A 580 21.31 8.86 -31.26
C ALA A 580 19.81 8.57 -31.52
N SER A 581 19.38 7.33 -31.22
CA SER A 581 17.97 7.00 -31.30
C SER A 581 17.14 7.79 -30.25
N PRO A 582 15.84 8.02 -30.48
CA PRO A 582 14.97 8.73 -29.54
C PRO A 582 14.93 8.10 -28.13
N ASP A 583 15.15 6.79 -28.04
CA ASP A 583 15.14 6.03 -26.79
C ASP A 583 16.54 5.88 -26.16
N ALA A 584 17.58 6.44 -26.79
CA ALA A 584 18.93 6.37 -26.23
C ALA A 584 19.03 7.20 -24.96
N PRO A 585 19.81 6.76 -23.95
CA PRO A 585 20.07 7.55 -22.76
C PRO A 585 20.79 8.85 -23.12
N ALA A 586 20.50 9.91 -22.35
CA ALA A 586 21.20 11.17 -22.50
C ALA A 586 22.66 11.06 -21.99
N THR A 587 23.48 12.01 -22.40
CA THR A 587 24.88 12.14 -21.97
C THR A 587 25.20 13.62 -21.68
N VAL A 588 26.38 13.89 -21.14
CA VAL A 588 26.91 15.25 -21.03
C VAL A 588 27.41 15.68 -22.42
N LEU A 589 26.69 16.60 -23.06
CA LEU A 589 27.05 17.11 -24.39
C LEU A 589 28.15 18.16 -24.30
N ALA A 590 28.09 19.05 -23.28
CA ALA A 590 29.08 20.09 -23.07
C ALA A 590 29.23 20.37 -21.58
N ARG A 591 30.39 20.88 -21.18
CA ARG A 591 30.76 21.21 -19.82
C ARG A 591 31.68 22.45 -19.81
N GLY A 592 31.42 23.39 -18.93
CA GLY A 592 32.21 24.60 -18.77
C GLY A 592 31.46 25.67 -17.99
N THR A 593 32.02 26.86 -17.93
CA THR A 593 31.33 28.05 -17.41
C THR A 593 30.23 28.50 -18.38
N HIS A 594 29.24 29.24 -17.89
CA HIS A 594 28.18 29.81 -18.74
C HIS A 594 28.80 30.62 -19.94
N ALA A 595 29.84 31.41 -19.71
CA ALA A 595 30.51 32.18 -20.73
C ALA A 595 31.22 31.30 -21.79
N GLU A 596 31.87 30.23 -21.37
CA GLU A 596 32.52 29.26 -22.28
C GLU A 596 31.48 28.54 -23.16
N LEU A 597 30.35 28.08 -22.56
CA LEU A 597 29.30 27.45 -23.33
C LEU A 597 28.66 28.41 -24.34
N LEU A 598 28.44 29.67 -23.97
CA LEU A 598 27.98 30.68 -24.89
C LEU A 598 28.96 30.94 -26.04
N ALA A 599 30.27 30.84 -25.79
CA ALA A 599 31.28 31.03 -26.81
C ALA A 599 31.41 29.84 -27.79
N HIS A 600 31.25 28.59 -27.29
CA HIS A 600 31.65 27.41 -28.05
C HIS A 600 30.48 26.49 -28.44
N ASP A 601 29.29 26.56 -27.75
CA ASP A 601 28.16 25.68 -28.02
C ASP A 601 27.01 26.47 -28.70
N GLU A 602 26.69 26.07 -29.93
CA GLU A 602 25.66 26.73 -30.71
C GLU A 602 24.24 26.42 -30.19
N GLY A 603 24.02 25.20 -29.72
CA GLY A 603 22.76 24.75 -29.12
C GLY A 603 22.45 25.52 -27.84
N TYR A 604 23.47 25.74 -27.01
CA TYR A 604 23.33 26.50 -25.77
C TYR A 604 23.00 28.00 -26.06
N ARG A 605 23.66 28.60 -27.04
CA ARG A 605 23.32 29.99 -27.49
C ARG A 605 21.90 30.08 -28.00
N TRP A 606 21.51 29.12 -28.83
CA TRP A 606 20.16 29.10 -29.38
C TRP A 606 19.10 28.94 -28.27
N ALA A 607 19.32 28.07 -27.30
CA ALA A 607 18.41 27.86 -26.17
C ALA A 607 18.24 29.14 -25.33
N LEU A 608 19.32 29.86 -25.04
CA LEU A 608 19.26 31.16 -24.34
C LEU A 608 18.53 32.22 -25.17
N ALA A 609 18.77 32.27 -26.49
CA ALA A 609 18.07 33.22 -27.37
C ALA A 609 16.55 32.96 -27.43
N GLN A 610 16.13 31.68 -27.37
CA GLN A 610 14.70 31.34 -27.32
C GLN A 610 14.09 31.73 -25.96
N GLU A 611 14.81 31.51 -24.85
CA GLU A 611 14.36 31.91 -23.52
C GLU A 611 14.12 33.43 -23.45
N THR A 612 15.07 34.21 -23.93
CA THR A 612 14.97 35.69 -23.94
C THR A 612 13.93 36.25 -24.93
N ALA A 613 13.60 35.51 -26.00
CA ALA A 613 12.56 35.89 -26.96
C ALA A 613 11.13 35.56 -26.45
N SER A 614 11.00 34.66 -25.46
CA SER A 614 9.71 34.26 -24.87
C SER A 614 9.30 35.10 -23.66
N VAL A 615 10.15 36.01 -23.20
CA VAL A 615 9.93 37.01 -22.16
C VAL A 615 9.53 38.34 -22.80
#